data_927ef2298c106da19426a398d48b72c7
#
_entry.id   927ef2298c106da19426a398d48b72c7
#
_cell.length_a   1.000
_cell.length_b   1.000
_cell.length_c   1.000
_cell.angle_alpha   90.00
_cell.angle_beta   90.00
_cell.angle_gamma   90.00
#
_symmetry.space_group_name_H-M   'P 1'
#
loop_
_entity.id
_entity.type
_entity.pdbx_description
1 polymer ?
#
loop_
_entity_poly.entity_id
_entity_poly.type
_entity_poly.pdbx_seq_one_letter_code
_entity_poly.pdbx_strand_id
1 'polypeptide(L)'
;AVAYTNHTIMAEELEKWPVELFSRLLPRVYQIIEEINRRFVLEIQEKYPGNYDKIKKMAILYDGQVKMAHLAIVAGYSVNGVAKLHTEILKKQELKDFYEMMPEKFNNKTNGITQRRFLLHGNQLLADWVTDHIGPEWITDLSQISKLKVYVDDEKAQQEFMNIKYQNKVRLAKYILEHNGVEVNPRSIFDVQVKRLHEYKRQLLNILHVIYLYDQIKKHPEMDFYPRTFIFGAKASAGYARAKKIIKLINSVADVVNNDASIEGKLKVVFIENYRVSNAEMIFAAADVSEQISTASKEASGTGNMKFMLNGAPTLGTMDGANVEIVDEVGKENAFIFGLSADEVINYENNGGYDPRVIYNTDDEIRQVLTELVNGTFSSDTELFRDLYNSLLNQNGGERADQYFILADFRSYAAAQKK
;
A
#
# COMPACT_ATOMS: atom_id res chain seq x y z
N ALA A 1 -11.88 -20.90 17.49
CA ALA A 1 -11.63 -19.47 17.33
C ALA A 1 -12.76 -18.69 17.98
N VAL A 2 -12.43 -17.63 18.67
CA VAL A 2 -13.42 -16.79 19.35
C VAL A 2 -13.56 -15.41 18.72
N ALA A 3 -12.66 -15.07 17.78
CA ALA A 3 -12.62 -13.79 17.10
C ALA A 3 -12.28 -13.95 15.63
N TYR A 4 -12.79 -13.04 14.82
CA TYR A 4 -12.42 -12.85 13.42
C TYR A 4 -11.80 -11.47 13.24
N THR A 5 -10.58 -11.44 12.72
CA THR A 5 -9.91 -10.20 12.32
C THR A 5 -9.96 -10.08 10.80
N ASN A 6 -10.59 -9.05 10.29
CA ASN A 6 -10.58 -8.75 8.87
C ASN A 6 -9.32 -7.95 8.53
N HIS A 7 -8.60 -8.37 7.48
CA HIS A 7 -7.37 -7.73 7.02
C HIS A 7 -7.48 -7.09 5.64
N THR A 8 -8.68 -7.06 5.05
CA THR A 8 -8.87 -6.54 3.70
C THR A 8 -10.19 -5.79 3.55
N ILE A 9 -10.23 -4.86 2.61
CA ILE A 9 -11.46 -4.20 2.14
C ILE A 9 -11.83 -4.75 0.75
N MET A 10 -10.87 -5.38 0.06
CA MET A 10 -11.07 -5.88 -1.30
C MET A 10 -11.85 -7.20 -1.28
N ALA A 11 -13.03 -7.20 -1.89
CA ALA A 11 -13.91 -8.37 -1.91
C ALA A 11 -13.28 -9.60 -2.56
N GLU A 12 -12.39 -9.42 -3.53
CA GLU A 12 -11.65 -10.50 -4.19
C GLU A 12 -10.60 -11.18 -3.29
N GLU A 13 -10.19 -10.53 -2.21
CA GLU A 13 -9.27 -11.12 -1.23
C GLU A 13 -9.99 -11.94 -0.15
N LEU A 14 -11.34 -11.89 -0.10
CA LEU A 14 -12.12 -12.71 0.82
C LEU A 14 -12.17 -14.17 0.33
N GLU A 15 -11.73 -15.09 1.17
CA GLU A 15 -11.59 -16.51 0.84
C GLU A 15 -12.96 -17.17 0.61
N LYS A 16 -13.09 -17.84 -0.55
CA LYS A 16 -14.27 -18.59 -0.95
C LYS A 16 -13.83 -19.95 -1.49
N TRP A 17 -14.58 -21.01 -1.15
CA TRP A 17 -14.31 -22.36 -1.62
C TRP A 17 -15.49 -22.90 -2.41
N PRO A 18 -15.30 -23.53 -3.58
CA PRO A 18 -16.36 -24.28 -4.22
C PRO A 18 -16.91 -25.36 -3.28
N VAL A 19 -18.24 -25.40 -3.11
CA VAL A 19 -18.91 -26.41 -2.26
C VAL A 19 -18.54 -27.83 -2.68
N GLU A 20 -18.48 -28.10 -3.98
CA GLU A 20 -18.13 -29.44 -4.52
C GLU A 20 -16.74 -29.88 -4.02
N LEU A 21 -15.73 -29.00 -4.09
CA LEU A 21 -14.39 -29.30 -3.62
C LEU A 21 -14.36 -29.49 -2.10
N PHE A 22 -14.97 -28.55 -1.37
CA PHE A 22 -14.94 -28.53 0.08
C PHE A 22 -15.65 -29.74 0.69
N SER A 23 -16.87 -30.07 0.20
CA SER A 23 -17.66 -31.21 0.69
C SER A 23 -17.01 -32.57 0.41
N ARG A 24 -16.29 -32.67 -0.71
CA ARG A 24 -15.54 -33.89 -1.07
C ARG A 24 -14.30 -34.08 -0.18
N LEU A 25 -13.56 -33.02 0.09
CA LEU A 25 -12.31 -33.11 0.87
C LEU A 25 -12.57 -33.18 2.37
N LEU A 26 -13.57 -32.45 2.86
CA LEU A 26 -13.90 -32.29 4.28
C LEU A 26 -15.39 -32.55 4.57
N PRO A 27 -15.91 -33.76 4.27
CA PRO A 27 -17.37 -34.01 4.30
C PRO A 27 -17.99 -33.76 5.67
N ARG A 28 -17.32 -34.15 6.75
CA ARG A 28 -17.84 -33.92 8.11
C ARG A 28 -17.87 -32.46 8.50
N VAL A 29 -16.81 -31.72 8.16
CA VAL A 29 -16.76 -30.26 8.41
C VAL A 29 -17.83 -29.54 7.60
N TYR A 30 -18.02 -29.96 6.35
CA TYR A 30 -19.08 -29.40 5.50
C TYR A 30 -20.47 -29.58 6.10
N GLN A 31 -20.82 -30.79 6.61
CA GLN A 31 -22.08 -31.02 7.29
C GLN A 31 -22.31 -30.09 8.50
N ILE A 32 -21.24 -29.81 9.25
CA ILE A 32 -21.30 -28.86 10.38
C ILE A 32 -21.58 -27.45 9.88
N ILE A 33 -20.90 -27.02 8.80
CA ILE A 33 -21.11 -25.71 8.18
C ILE A 33 -22.55 -25.59 7.61
N GLU A 34 -23.07 -26.65 6.99
CA GLU A 34 -24.46 -26.67 6.53
C GLU A 34 -25.46 -26.41 7.67
N GLU A 35 -25.27 -27.05 8.81
CA GLU A 35 -26.14 -26.85 9.97
C GLU A 35 -25.97 -25.43 10.58
N ILE A 36 -24.76 -24.92 10.67
CA ILE A 36 -24.51 -23.52 11.09
C ILE A 36 -25.20 -22.55 10.14
N ASN A 37 -25.04 -22.74 8.83
CA ASN A 37 -25.70 -21.90 7.80
C ASN A 37 -27.20 -21.98 7.90
N ARG A 38 -27.77 -23.17 8.07
CA ARG A 38 -29.23 -23.36 8.21
C ARG A 38 -29.77 -22.55 9.39
N ARG A 39 -29.15 -22.63 10.56
CA ARG A 39 -29.55 -21.87 11.75
C ARG A 39 -29.44 -20.37 11.52
N PHE A 40 -28.31 -19.93 10.95
CA PHE A 40 -28.08 -18.51 10.70
C PHE A 40 -29.07 -17.94 9.68
N VAL A 41 -29.40 -18.69 8.63
CA VAL A 41 -30.44 -18.26 7.66
C VAL A 41 -31.80 -18.11 8.33
N LEU A 42 -32.18 -18.98 9.27
CA LEU A 42 -33.42 -18.83 10.05
C LEU A 42 -33.40 -17.55 10.91
N GLU A 43 -32.28 -17.22 11.54
CA GLU A 43 -32.13 -15.97 12.31
C GLU A 43 -32.30 -14.74 11.40
N ILE A 44 -31.72 -14.77 10.17
CA ILE A 44 -31.91 -13.69 9.19
C ILE A 44 -33.38 -13.57 8.80
N GLN A 45 -34.06 -14.69 8.53
CA GLN A 45 -35.48 -14.70 8.15
C GLN A 45 -36.38 -14.17 9.26
N GLU A 46 -36.07 -14.52 10.50
CA GLU A 46 -36.83 -14.04 11.68
C GLU A 46 -36.65 -12.52 11.84
N LYS A 47 -35.41 -12.03 11.73
CA LYS A 47 -35.10 -10.60 11.89
C LYS A 47 -35.55 -9.74 10.70
N TYR A 48 -35.53 -10.30 9.49
CA TYR A 48 -35.85 -9.61 8.24
C TYR A 48 -36.83 -10.42 7.39
N PRO A 49 -38.12 -10.56 7.80
CA PRO A 49 -39.09 -11.39 7.09
C PRO A 49 -39.22 -10.99 5.63
N GLY A 50 -39.15 -11.96 4.71
CA GLY A 50 -39.29 -11.74 3.27
C GLY A 50 -38.15 -11.06 2.56
N ASN A 51 -37.08 -10.73 3.25
CA ASN A 51 -35.88 -10.08 2.66
C ASN A 51 -34.85 -11.10 2.17
N TYR A 52 -35.09 -11.62 0.97
CA TYR A 52 -34.16 -12.60 0.36
C TYR A 52 -32.79 -12.03 0.02
N ASP A 53 -32.69 -10.72 -0.21
CA ASP A 53 -31.39 -10.06 -0.46
C ASP A 53 -30.45 -10.13 0.74
N LYS A 54 -30.97 -10.00 1.96
CA LYS A 54 -30.18 -10.17 3.19
C LYS A 54 -29.61 -11.60 3.28
N ILE A 55 -30.42 -12.61 2.96
CA ILE A 55 -29.96 -14.01 2.93
C ILE A 55 -28.84 -14.17 1.91
N LYS A 56 -29.03 -13.70 0.68
CA LYS A 56 -28.05 -13.74 -0.38
C LYS A 56 -26.69 -13.12 0.02
N LYS A 57 -26.76 -11.96 0.67
CA LYS A 57 -25.57 -11.20 1.08
C LYS A 57 -24.84 -11.80 2.29
N MET A 58 -25.57 -12.44 3.22
CA MET A 58 -25.03 -12.83 4.52
C MET A 58 -24.83 -14.33 4.68
N ALA A 59 -25.53 -15.18 3.92
CA ALA A 59 -25.41 -16.63 4.05
C ALA A 59 -23.94 -17.11 3.91
N ILE A 60 -23.60 -18.13 4.69
CA ILE A 60 -22.27 -18.77 4.63
C ILE A 60 -22.15 -19.61 3.36
N LEU A 61 -23.21 -20.33 3.03
CA LEU A 61 -23.34 -21.15 1.82
C LEU A 61 -24.29 -20.44 0.85
N TYR A 62 -23.77 -19.96 -0.24
CA TYR A 62 -24.56 -19.34 -1.30
C TYR A 62 -23.86 -19.45 -2.64
N ASP A 63 -24.64 -19.65 -3.71
CA ASP A 63 -24.13 -19.74 -5.10
C ASP A 63 -22.99 -20.75 -5.29
N GLY A 64 -23.16 -21.95 -4.70
CA GLY A 64 -22.18 -23.02 -4.80
C GLY A 64 -20.84 -22.78 -4.10
N GLN A 65 -20.77 -21.79 -3.19
CA GLN A 65 -19.56 -21.43 -2.49
C GLN A 65 -19.72 -21.44 -0.96
N VAL A 66 -18.63 -21.79 -0.27
CA VAL A 66 -18.44 -21.63 1.16
C VAL A 66 -17.71 -20.29 1.39
N LYS A 67 -18.35 -19.33 2.01
CA LYS A 67 -17.79 -18.00 2.31
C LYS A 67 -17.14 -18.01 3.69
N MET A 68 -15.80 -18.11 3.73
CA MET A 68 -15.05 -18.33 4.96
C MET A 68 -15.14 -17.14 5.93
N ALA A 69 -15.12 -15.91 5.43
CA ALA A 69 -15.31 -14.72 6.26
C ALA A 69 -16.69 -14.70 6.94
N HIS A 70 -17.76 -15.06 6.22
CA HIS A 70 -19.12 -15.12 6.77
C HIS A 70 -19.22 -16.19 7.87
N LEU A 71 -18.62 -17.36 7.65
CA LEU A 71 -18.53 -18.41 8.66
C LEU A 71 -17.83 -17.90 9.93
N ALA A 72 -16.70 -17.22 9.77
CA ALA A 72 -15.92 -16.69 10.89
C ALA A 72 -16.69 -15.60 11.68
N ILE A 73 -17.41 -14.70 10.98
CA ILE A 73 -18.24 -13.67 11.61
C ILE A 73 -19.36 -14.30 12.42
N VAL A 74 -20.06 -15.28 11.87
CA VAL A 74 -21.18 -15.96 12.54
C VAL A 74 -20.70 -16.74 13.76
N ALA A 75 -19.63 -17.51 13.63
CA ALA A 75 -19.11 -18.39 14.68
C ALA A 75 -18.30 -17.68 15.77
N GLY A 76 -17.74 -16.51 15.48
CA GLY A 76 -16.91 -15.75 16.44
C GLY A 76 -17.71 -14.80 17.32
N TYR A 77 -17.17 -14.44 18.47
CA TYR A 77 -17.75 -13.44 19.37
C TYR A 77 -17.37 -12.01 19.00
N SER A 78 -16.26 -11.82 18.31
CA SER A 78 -15.70 -10.52 18.02
C SER A 78 -15.26 -10.45 16.56
N VAL A 79 -15.57 -9.34 15.91
CA VAL A 79 -15.15 -8.98 14.56
C VAL A 79 -14.43 -7.66 14.63
N ASN A 80 -13.15 -7.61 14.26
CA ASN A 80 -12.43 -6.35 14.26
C ASN A 80 -11.85 -6.00 12.90
N GLY A 81 -11.86 -4.70 12.62
CA GLY A 81 -10.97 -4.10 11.64
C GLY A 81 -9.59 -3.85 12.22
N VAL A 82 -8.64 -3.47 11.38
CA VAL A 82 -7.22 -3.34 11.73
C VAL A 82 -6.68 -1.90 11.66
N ALA A 83 -7.56 -0.94 11.46
CA ALA A 83 -7.37 0.50 11.63
C ALA A 83 -8.74 1.17 11.86
N LYS A 84 -8.76 2.37 12.44
CA LYS A 84 -10.03 3.09 12.72
C LYS A 84 -10.85 3.27 11.45
N LEU A 85 -10.26 3.82 10.39
CA LEU A 85 -10.94 4.02 9.10
C LEU A 85 -11.44 2.70 8.52
N HIS A 86 -10.61 1.65 8.52
CA HIS A 86 -10.99 0.32 8.05
C HIS A 86 -12.22 -0.22 8.79
N THR A 87 -12.23 -0.12 10.10
CA THR A 87 -13.36 -0.57 10.92
C THR A 87 -14.66 0.16 10.57
N GLU A 88 -14.59 1.47 10.32
CA GLU A 88 -15.77 2.25 9.88
C GLU A 88 -16.23 1.87 8.47
N ILE A 89 -15.32 1.60 7.54
CA ILE A 89 -15.67 1.09 6.20
C ILE A 89 -16.33 -0.28 6.30
N LEU A 90 -15.82 -1.19 7.12
CA LEU A 90 -16.45 -2.49 7.35
C LEU A 90 -17.90 -2.34 7.85
N LYS A 91 -18.12 -1.48 8.85
CA LYS A 91 -19.46 -1.23 9.43
C LYS A 91 -20.44 -0.58 8.46
N LYS A 92 -19.96 0.34 7.62
CA LYS A 92 -20.84 1.18 6.77
C LYS A 92 -20.98 0.67 5.34
N GLN A 93 -20.03 -0.15 4.86
CA GLN A 93 -19.93 -0.63 3.49
C GLN A 93 -19.85 -2.16 3.43
N GLU A 94 -18.69 -2.74 3.59
CA GLU A 94 -18.38 -4.13 3.25
C GLU A 94 -19.14 -5.16 4.08
N LEU A 95 -19.28 -4.93 5.37
CA LEU A 95 -19.98 -5.82 6.31
C LEU A 95 -21.20 -5.17 6.96
N LYS A 96 -21.78 -4.18 6.28
CA LYS A 96 -22.92 -3.40 6.80
C LYS A 96 -24.05 -4.29 7.27
N ASP A 97 -24.45 -5.27 6.49
CA ASP A 97 -25.57 -6.17 6.83
C ASP A 97 -25.27 -6.97 8.11
N PHE A 98 -24.03 -7.43 8.32
CA PHE A 98 -23.61 -8.09 9.55
C PHE A 98 -23.56 -7.13 10.73
N TYR A 99 -23.07 -5.90 10.52
CA TYR A 99 -23.04 -4.88 11.57
C TYR A 99 -24.47 -4.48 12.03
N GLU A 100 -25.39 -4.31 11.10
CA GLU A 100 -26.80 -4.05 11.42
C GLU A 100 -27.45 -5.20 12.22
N MET A 101 -27.05 -6.44 11.97
CA MET A 101 -27.57 -7.62 12.65
C MET A 101 -26.93 -7.87 14.01
N MET A 102 -25.62 -7.66 14.14
CA MET A 102 -24.79 -8.02 15.30
C MET A 102 -23.78 -6.89 15.64
N PRO A 103 -24.26 -5.65 15.94
CA PRO A 103 -23.37 -4.51 16.15
C PRO A 103 -22.37 -4.70 17.30
N GLU A 104 -22.77 -5.46 18.33
CA GLU A 104 -21.96 -5.74 19.51
C GLU A 104 -20.68 -6.53 19.24
N LYS A 105 -20.62 -7.25 18.11
CA LYS A 105 -19.41 -7.99 17.70
C LYS A 105 -18.30 -7.08 17.16
N PHE A 106 -18.65 -5.90 16.61
CA PHE A 106 -17.73 -5.08 15.84
C PHE A 106 -16.91 -4.13 16.70
N ASN A 107 -15.62 -4.17 16.52
CA ASN A 107 -14.68 -3.28 17.20
C ASN A 107 -13.42 -3.02 16.36
N ASN A 108 -12.57 -2.08 16.82
CA ASN A 108 -11.30 -1.78 16.19
C ASN A 108 -10.13 -2.29 17.01
N LYS A 109 -9.15 -2.90 16.33
CA LYS A 109 -7.84 -3.23 16.85
C LYS A 109 -6.80 -2.80 15.81
N THR A 110 -6.34 -1.56 15.90
CA THR A 110 -5.32 -1.05 14.98
C THR A 110 -4.08 -1.95 15.04
N ASN A 111 -3.58 -2.35 13.86
CA ASN A 111 -2.35 -3.12 13.75
C ASN A 111 -1.18 -2.42 14.43
N GLY A 112 -0.22 -3.19 14.86
CA GLY A 112 1.05 -2.72 15.39
C GLY A 112 2.22 -3.52 14.84
N ILE A 113 3.41 -3.12 15.24
CA ILE A 113 4.68 -3.76 14.89
C ILE A 113 5.50 -4.01 16.16
N THR A 114 6.46 -4.91 16.10
CA THR A 114 7.40 -5.10 17.20
C THR A 114 8.68 -4.29 16.97
N GLN A 115 9.02 -3.41 17.94
CA GLN A 115 10.25 -2.64 17.95
C GLN A 115 11.49 -3.53 18.07
N ARG A 116 11.36 -4.73 18.61
CA ARG A 116 12.48 -5.67 18.74
C ARG A 116 12.99 -6.11 17.37
N ARG A 117 12.11 -6.50 16.45
CA ARG A 117 12.54 -6.84 15.10
C ARG A 117 12.87 -5.60 14.27
N PHE A 118 11.98 -4.61 14.24
CA PHE A 118 12.05 -3.53 13.25
C PHE A 118 12.87 -2.32 13.68
N LEU A 119 13.38 -2.29 14.92
CA LEU A 119 14.37 -1.32 15.36
C LEU A 119 15.58 -2.01 15.99
N LEU A 120 15.42 -2.75 17.10
CA LEU A 120 16.54 -3.35 17.83
C LEU A 120 17.38 -4.29 16.95
N HIS A 121 16.74 -5.20 16.22
CA HIS A 121 17.40 -6.14 15.33
C HIS A 121 17.70 -5.54 13.94
N GLY A 122 16.72 -4.83 13.36
CA GLY A 122 16.79 -4.37 11.96
C GLY A 122 17.68 -3.14 11.75
N ASN A 123 17.90 -2.32 12.79
CA ASN A 123 18.65 -1.07 12.71
C ASN A 123 19.49 -0.86 13.97
N GLN A 124 20.53 -1.66 14.10
CA GLN A 124 21.39 -1.67 15.30
C GLN A 124 21.97 -0.28 15.61
N LEU A 125 22.42 0.47 14.59
CA LEU A 125 23.00 1.80 14.80
C LEU A 125 21.98 2.76 15.45
N LEU A 126 20.73 2.73 15.00
CA LEU A 126 19.68 3.57 15.59
C LEU A 126 19.27 3.04 16.98
N ALA A 127 19.21 1.74 17.17
CA ALA A 127 18.86 1.13 18.44
C ALA A 127 19.90 1.47 19.54
N ASP A 128 21.20 1.42 19.21
CA ASP A 128 22.27 1.81 20.11
C ASP A 128 22.17 3.30 20.47
N TRP A 129 21.99 4.16 19.48
CA TRP A 129 21.81 5.60 19.68
C TRP A 129 20.60 5.93 20.58
N VAL A 130 19.47 5.27 20.34
CA VAL A 130 18.27 5.43 21.21
C VAL A 130 18.58 4.99 22.63
N THR A 131 19.23 3.84 22.80
CA THR A 131 19.57 3.30 24.13
C THR A 131 20.54 4.22 24.88
N ASP A 132 21.53 4.79 24.20
CA ASP A 132 22.49 5.73 24.78
C ASP A 132 21.83 7.02 25.26
N HIS A 133 20.75 7.47 24.61
CA HIS A 133 20.05 8.72 24.96
C HIS A 133 18.96 8.54 26.00
N ILE A 134 18.22 7.44 26.00
CA ILE A 134 17.01 7.28 26.83
C ILE A 134 16.98 6.01 27.69
N GLY A 135 18.05 5.18 27.66
CA GLY A 135 18.08 3.89 28.33
C GLY A 135 17.44 2.76 27.54
N PRO A 136 17.52 1.50 28.01
CA PRO A 136 17.06 0.31 27.28
C PRO A 136 15.57 -0.01 27.45
N GLU A 137 14.83 0.72 28.27
CA GLU A 137 13.44 0.39 28.63
C GLU A 137 12.50 0.39 27.43
N TRP A 138 12.81 1.13 26.36
CA TRP A 138 12.03 1.15 25.11
C TRP A 138 11.94 -0.23 24.45
N ILE A 139 12.88 -1.14 24.72
CA ILE A 139 12.89 -2.50 24.14
C ILE A 139 11.65 -3.29 24.54
N THR A 140 11.18 -3.11 25.78
CA THR A 140 9.99 -3.78 26.32
C THR A 140 8.77 -2.88 26.42
N ASP A 141 8.97 -1.55 26.45
CA ASP A 141 7.92 -0.54 26.48
C ASP A 141 8.23 0.55 25.46
N LEU A 142 7.66 0.42 24.24
CA LEU A 142 7.90 1.36 23.15
C LEU A 142 7.47 2.81 23.47
N SER A 143 6.56 3.02 24.43
CA SER A 143 6.14 4.37 24.83
C SER A 143 7.30 5.23 25.34
N GLN A 144 8.35 4.59 25.86
CA GLN A 144 9.56 5.25 26.34
C GLN A 144 10.31 6.03 25.23
N ILE A 145 10.12 5.66 23.97
CA ILE A 145 10.77 6.34 22.84
C ILE A 145 10.36 7.82 22.74
N SER A 146 9.23 8.19 23.31
CA SER A 146 8.77 9.58 23.41
C SER A 146 9.73 10.49 24.18
N LYS A 147 10.62 9.94 25.01
CA LYS A 147 11.68 10.68 25.71
C LYS A 147 12.67 11.34 24.75
N LEU A 148 12.78 10.83 23.50
CA LEU A 148 13.61 11.44 22.45
C LEU A 148 13.14 12.86 22.07
N LYS A 149 11.92 13.25 22.38
CA LYS A 149 11.41 14.60 22.07
C LYS A 149 12.26 15.72 22.65
N VAL A 150 12.98 15.50 23.74
CA VAL A 150 13.85 16.52 24.33
C VAL A 150 15.08 16.85 23.47
N TYR A 151 15.42 15.98 22.52
CA TYR A 151 16.58 16.14 21.63
C TYR A 151 16.20 16.70 20.25
N VAL A 152 14.92 17.08 20.03
CA VAL A 152 14.47 17.48 18.69
C VAL A 152 15.18 18.73 18.18
N ASP A 153 15.53 19.66 19.05
CA ASP A 153 16.25 20.89 18.73
C ASP A 153 17.76 20.80 19.02
N ASP A 154 18.27 19.63 19.41
CA ASP A 154 19.70 19.42 19.64
C ASP A 154 20.42 19.12 18.32
N GLU A 155 21.21 20.09 17.84
CA GLU A 155 21.95 19.99 16.56
C GLU A 155 22.89 18.76 16.51
N LYS A 156 23.51 18.39 17.65
CA LYS A 156 24.38 17.24 17.73
C LYS A 156 23.59 15.94 17.55
N ALA A 157 22.46 15.81 18.25
CA ALA A 157 21.55 14.66 18.13
C ALA A 157 21.01 14.53 16.69
N GLN A 158 20.63 15.65 16.07
CA GLN A 158 20.21 15.68 14.66
C GLN A 158 21.31 15.19 13.71
N GLN A 159 22.54 15.65 13.89
CA GLN A 159 23.69 15.22 13.07
C GLN A 159 24.01 13.73 13.26
N GLU A 160 23.99 13.24 14.49
CA GLU A 160 24.18 11.83 14.79
C GLU A 160 23.10 10.97 14.12
N PHE A 161 21.84 11.36 14.22
CA PHE A 161 20.73 10.69 13.58
C PHE A 161 20.87 10.65 12.05
N MET A 162 21.21 11.78 11.42
CA MET A 162 21.47 11.86 9.98
C MET A 162 22.65 11.01 9.53
N ASN A 163 23.71 10.94 10.35
CA ASN A 163 24.86 10.08 10.07
C ASN A 163 24.49 8.59 10.14
N ILE A 164 23.67 8.18 11.09
CA ILE A 164 23.14 6.80 11.18
C ILE A 164 22.34 6.48 9.91
N LYS A 165 21.46 7.36 9.48
CA LYS A 165 20.70 7.21 8.23
C LYS A 165 21.65 7.03 7.05
N TYR A 166 22.65 7.89 6.93
CA TYR A 166 23.65 7.81 5.86
C TYR A 166 24.40 6.47 5.84
N GLN A 167 24.83 5.96 6.99
CA GLN A 167 25.52 4.66 7.08
C GLN A 167 24.59 3.51 6.62
N ASN A 168 23.32 3.53 7.00
CA ASN A 168 22.34 2.57 6.53
C ASN A 168 22.11 2.67 5.01
N LYS A 169 22.12 3.89 4.46
CA LYS A 169 22.01 4.11 3.00
C LYS A 169 23.25 3.60 2.25
N VAL A 170 24.45 3.79 2.78
CA VAL A 170 25.68 3.20 2.22
C VAL A 170 25.60 1.66 2.19
N ARG A 171 25.10 1.05 3.27
CA ARG A 171 24.91 -0.40 3.34
C ARG A 171 23.90 -0.89 2.29
N LEU A 172 22.78 -0.20 2.13
CA LEU A 172 21.77 -0.56 1.12
C LEU A 172 22.28 -0.30 -0.30
N ALA A 173 23.02 0.78 -0.55
CA ALA A 173 23.63 1.08 -1.84
C ALA A 173 24.61 -0.03 -2.27
N LYS A 174 25.42 -0.53 -1.33
CA LYS A 174 26.30 -1.68 -1.56
C LYS A 174 25.51 -2.93 -1.93
N TYR A 175 24.44 -3.23 -1.19
CA TYR A 175 23.56 -4.36 -1.50
C TYR A 175 22.96 -4.25 -2.91
N ILE A 176 22.48 -3.06 -3.27
CA ILE A 176 21.91 -2.80 -4.60
C ILE A 176 22.95 -3.01 -5.70
N LEU A 177 24.18 -2.53 -5.51
CA LEU A 177 25.26 -2.73 -6.47
C LEU A 177 25.56 -4.23 -6.65
N GLU A 178 25.68 -4.96 -5.56
CA GLU A 178 26.03 -6.41 -5.58
C GLU A 178 24.92 -7.29 -6.19
N HIS A 179 23.63 -6.93 -6.00
CA HIS A 179 22.49 -7.77 -6.40
C HIS A 179 21.79 -7.28 -7.68
N ASN A 180 21.78 -5.97 -7.91
CA ASN A 180 21.11 -5.37 -9.07
C ASN A 180 22.05 -4.82 -10.11
N GLY A 181 23.36 -4.71 -9.80
CA GLY A 181 24.35 -4.12 -10.70
C GLY A 181 24.16 -2.61 -10.92
N VAL A 182 23.39 -1.94 -10.07
CA VAL A 182 23.09 -0.50 -10.19
C VAL A 182 23.86 0.27 -9.13
N GLU A 183 24.68 1.21 -9.55
CA GLU A 183 25.34 2.15 -8.66
C GLU A 183 24.37 3.28 -8.29
N VAL A 184 24.12 3.45 -6.99
CA VAL A 184 23.27 4.51 -6.46
C VAL A 184 24.04 5.40 -5.50
N ASN A 185 23.75 6.69 -5.54
CA ASN A 185 24.38 7.67 -4.65
C ASN A 185 23.68 7.62 -3.26
N PRO A 186 24.38 7.24 -2.18
CA PRO A 186 23.77 7.20 -0.84
C PRO A 186 23.43 8.60 -0.29
N ARG A 187 23.85 9.68 -0.94
CA ARG A 187 23.42 11.04 -0.61
C ARG A 187 22.14 11.45 -1.31
N SER A 188 21.68 10.71 -2.35
CA SER A 188 20.37 10.96 -2.98
C SER A 188 19.24 10.63 -2.02
N ILE A 189 18.07 11.20 -2.22
CA ILE A 189 16.86 10.82 -1.46
C ILE A 189 16.49 9.38 -1.83
N PHE A 190 16.44 8.48 -0.85
CA PHE A 190 15.93 7.12 -1.02
C PHE A 190 14.42 7.11 -0.82
N ASP A 191 13.71 7.13 -1.94
CA ASP A 191 12.24 7.09 -2.01
C ASP A 191 11.81 5.63 -2.21
N VAL A 192 11.08 5.08 -1.25
CA VAL A 192 10.93 3.63 -1.12
C VAL A 192 9.48 3.19 -1.11
N GLN A 193 9.13 2.32 -2.07
CA GLN A 193 7.86 1.60 -2.11
C GLN A 193 8.09 0.10 -2.15
N VAL A 194 8.04 -0.55 -0.99
CA VAL A 194 8.24 -1.99 -0.85
C VAL A 194 7.03 -2.64 -0.18
N LYS A 195 6.28 -3.41 -0.96
CA LYS A 195 5.04 -4.09 -0.59
C LYS A 195 4.62 -5.08 -1.67
N ARG A 196 3.66 -5.98 -1.38
CA ARG A 196 3.05 -6.80 -2.43
C ARG A 196 2.55 -5.91 -3.55
N LEU A 197 2.70 -6.37 -4.79
CA LEU A 197 2.16 -5.63 -5.92
C LEU A 197 0.67 -5.90 -6.05
N HIS A 198 -0.10 -4.83 -5.97
CA HIS A 198 -1.52 -4.79 -6.25
C HIS A 198 -1.89 -3.43 -6.82
N GLU A 199 -2.85 -3.37 -7.74
CA GLU A 199 -3.22 -2.11 -8.42
C GLU A 199 -3.66 -1.02 -7.43
N TYR A 200 -4.39 -1.37 -6.36
CA TYR A 200 -4.83 -0.38 -5.36
C TYR A 200 -3.67 0.23 -4.54
N LYS A 201 -2.51 -0.45 -4.45
CA LYS A 201 -1.29 0.09 -3.79
C LYS A 201 -0.55 1.10 -4.66
N ARG A 202 -0.94 1.21 -5.91
CA ARG A 202 -0.57 2.22 -6.89
C ARG A 202 0.93 2.34 -7.19
N GLN A 203 1.65 1.22 -7.26
CA GLN A 203 3.01 1.24 -7.81
C GLN A 203 3.03 1.84 -9.23
N LEU A 204 1.92 1.70 -9.97
CA LEU A 204 1.76 2.35 -11.27
C LEU A 204 1.78 3.88 -11.17
N LEU A 205 1.11 4.49 -10.18
CA LEU A 205 1.20 5.94 -9.93
C LEU A 205 2.64 6.40 -9.71
N ASN A 206 3.38 5.66 -8.90
CA ASN A 206 4.78 5.97 -8.60
C ASN A 206 5.65 5.92 -9.85
N ILE A 207 5.59 4.83 -10.63
CA ILE A 207 6.43 4.71 -11.84
C ILE A 207 6.03 5.71 -12.93
N LEU A 208 4.75 6.07 -13.08
CA LEU A 208 4.32 7.13 -13.98
C LEU A 208 4.88 8.49 -13.55
N HIS A 209 4.95 8.76 -12.25
CA HIS A 209 5.59 9.97 -11.73
C HIS A 209 7.11 9.97 -11.97
N VAL A 210 7.78 8.82 -11.87
CA VAL A 210 9.19 8.69 -12.24
C VAL A 210 9.41 9.05 -13.71
N ILE A 211 8.55 8.58 -14.62
CA ILE A 211 8.60 8.95 -16.04
C ILE A 211 8.41 10.46 -16.20
N TYR A 212 7.43 11.03 -15.51
CA TYR A 212 7.22 12.48 -15.50
C TYR A 212 8.47 13.26 -15.04
N LEU A 213 9.13 12.85 -13.96
CA LEU A 213 10.36 13.46 -13.48
C LEU A 213 11.50 13.35 -14.49
N TYR A 214 11.64 12.18 -15.11
CA TYR A 214 12.62 11.97 -16.18
C TYR A 214 12.42 12.94 -17.35
N ASP A 215 11.19 13.12 -17.81
CA ASP A 215 10.84 14.09 -18.82
C ASP A 215 11.16 15.53 -18.41
N GLN A 216 10.85 15.89 -17.16
CA GLN A 216 11.15 17.23 -16.66
C GLN A 216 12.66 17.51 -16.62
N ILE A 217 13.46 16.56 -16.15
CA ILE A 217 14.93 16.70 -16.13
C ILE A 217 15.49 16.84 -17.54
N LYS A 218 14.96 16.09 -18.51
CA LYS A 218 15.42 16.19 -19.92
C LYS A 218 15.00 17.48 -20.60
N LYS A 219 13.81 17.99 -20.32
CA LYS A 219 13.32 19.27 -20.88
C LYS A 219 14.00 20.47 -20.24
N HIS A 220 14.38 20.35 -18.98
CA HIS A 220 14.92 21.43 -18.15
C HIS A 220 16.20 20.96 -17.43
N PRO A 221 17.30 20.70 -18.18
CA PRO A 221 18.55 20.21 -17.58
C PRO A 221 19.17 21.16 -16.56
N GLU A 222 18.84 22.46 -16.64
CA GLU A 222 19.23 23.50 -15.70
C GLU A 222 18.42 23.51 -14.40
N MET A 223 17.34 22.72 -14.31
CA MET A 223 16.50 22.66 -13.15
C MET A 223 17.29 22.18 -11.92
N ASP A 224 17.14 22.91 -10.81
CA ASP A 224 17.63 22.48 -9.51
C ASP A 224 16.84 21.24 -9.05
N PHE A 225 17.46 20.08 -9.22
CA PHE A 225 16.86 18.79 -8.88
C PHE A 225 17.79 18.04 -7.93
N TYR A 226 17.35 17.86 -6.70
CA TYR A 226 18.11 17.07 -5.74
C TYR A 226 18.09 15.58 -6.15
N PRO A 227 19.25 14.90 -6.24
CA PRO A 227 19.30 13.52 -6.68
C PRO A 227 18.37 12.60 -5.91
N ARG A 228 17.63 11.74 -6.61
CA ARG A 228 16.63 10.84 -6.03
C ARG A 228 16.78 9.43 -6.59
N THR A 229 16.70 8.45 -5.71
CA THR A 229 16.70 7.03 -6.04
C THR A 229 15.36 6.43 -5.63
N PHE A 230 14.56 6.04 -6.61
CA PHE A 230 13.31 5.32 -6.38
C PHE A 230 13.59 3.83 -6.22
N ILE A 231 13.23 3.26 -5.08
CA ILE A 231 13.49 1.87 -4.72
C ILE A 231 12.15 1.15 -4.60
N PHE A 232 11.93 0.21 -5.50
CA PHE A 232 10.77 -0.68 -5.50
C PHE A 232 11.17 -2.07 -5.00
N GLY A 233 10.22 -2.74 -4.37
CA GLY A 233 10.32 -4.15 -4.02
C GLY A 233 8.92 -4.73 -3.92
N ALA A 234 8.65 -5.79 -4.69
CA ALA A 234 7.32 -6.35 -4.75
C ALA A 234 7.34 -7.84 -5.15
N LYS A 235 6.24 -8.51 -4.84
CA LYS A 235 5.90 -9.83 -5.41
C LYS A 235 4.46 -9.76 -5.90
N ALA A 236 4.23 -10.27 -7.11
CA ALA A 236 2.90 -10.41 -7.67
C ALA A 236 2.41 -11.85 -7.53
N SER A 237 1.11 -12.04 -7.36
CA SER A 237 0.48 -13.35 -7.51
C SER A 237 0.72 -13.90 -8.92
N ALA A 238 0.95 -15.20 -9.06
CA ALA A 238 1.31 -15.84 -10.33
C ALA A 238 0.29 -15.61 -11.45
N GLY A 239 -1.00 -15.58 -11.12
CA GLY A 239 -2.10 -15.34 -12.07
C GLY A 239 -2.40 -13.86 -12.33
N TYR A 240 -1.79 -12.92 -11.60
CA TYR A 240 -2.10 -11.50 -11.71
C TYR A 240 -1.28 -10.84 -12.84
N ALA A 241 -1.75 -10.99 -14.08
CA ALA A 241 -1.04 -10.56 -15.29
C ALA A 241 -0.71 -9.04 -15.26
N ARG A 242 -1.67 -8.18 -14.87
CA ARG A 242 -1.47 -6.73 -14.84
C ARG A 242 -0.43 -6.32 -13.80
N ALA A 243 -0.42 -6.95 -12.62
CA ALA A 243 0.62 -6.76 -11.62
C ALA A 243 2.02 -7.11 -12.15
N LYS A 244 2.15 -8.21 -12.87
CA LYS A 244 3.43 -8.59 -13.50
C LYS A 244 3.86 -7.59 -14.60
N LYS A 245 2.91 -7.03 -15.35
CA LYS A 245 3.20 -5.96 -16.32
C LYS A 245 3.70 -4.68 -15.65
N ILE A 246 3.17 -4.31 -14.48
CA ILE A 246 3.66 -3.16 -13.71
C ILE A 246 5.11 -3.40 -13.26
N ILE A 247 5.44 -4.59 -12.77
CA ILE A 247 6.84 -4.95 -12.45
C ILE A 247 7.73 -4.82 -13.69
N LYS A 248 7.26 -5.31 -14.84
CA LYS A 248 8.01 -5.20 -16.10
C LYS A 248 8.20 -3.74 -16.51
N LEU A 249 7.18 -2.89 -16.35
CA LEU A 249 7.27 -1.46 -16.63
C LEU A 249 8.33 -0.79 -15.73
N ILE A 250 8.32 -1.06 -14.43
CA ILE A 250 9.31 -0.51 -13.50
C ILE A 250 10.72 -0.85 -13.95
N ASN A 251 10.98 -2.10 -14.33
CA ASN A 251 12.29 -2.53 -14.81
C ASN A 251 12.64 -1.91 -16.18
N SER A 252 11.68 -1.81 -17.10
CA SER A 252 11.91 -1.17 -18.41
C SER A 252 12.23 0.33 -18.27
N VAL A 253 11.56 1.03 -17.36
CA VAL A 253 11.87 2.43 -17.04
C VAL A 253 13.26 2.53 -16.38
N ALA A 254 13.59 1.61 -15.47
CA ALA A 254 14.91 1.55 -14.84
C ALA A 254 16.03 1.38 -15.88
N ASP A 255 15.84 0.49 -16.86
CA ASP A 255 16.81 0.25 -17.92
C ASP A 255 17.08 1.52 -18.74
N VAL A 256 16.06 2.32 -19.04
CA VAL A 256 16.23 3.57 -19.78
C VAL A 256 16.84 4.67 -18.91
N VAL A 257 16.22 4.94 -17.75
CA VAL A 257 16.61 6.06 -16.86
C VAL A 257 18.02 5.88 -16.31
N ASN A 258 18.37 4.67 -15.85
CA ASN A 258 19.67 4.42 -15.22
C ASN A 258 20.84 4.51 -16.20
N ASN A 259 20.61 4.30 -17.50
CA ASN A 259 21.62 4.31 -18.52
C ASN A 259 21.65 5.62 -19.35
N ASP A 260 20.77 6.58 -19.08
CA ASP A 260 20.78 7.88 -19.75
C ASP A 260 21.81 8.83 -19.09
N ALA A 261 22.97 8.97 -19.73
CA ALA A 261 24.02 9.85 -19.26
C ALA A 261 23.61 11.34 -19.26
N SER A 262 22.61 11.73 -20.06
CA SER A 262 22.19 13.13 -20.17
C SER A 262 21.55 13.70 -18.90
N ILE A 263 21.06 12.83 -18.02
CA ILE A 263 20.48 13.24 -16.71
C ILE A 263 21.48 13.21 -15.55
N GLU A 264 22.78 12.92 -15.83
CA GLU A 264 23.90 12.99 -14.87
C GLU A 264 23.67 12.21 -13.57
N GLY A 265 22.90 11.13 -13.63
CA GLY A 265 22.58 10.31 -12.46
C GLY A 265 21.65 10.98 -11.44
N LYS A 266 21.01 12.09 -11.80
CA LYS A 266 20.04 12.81 -10.93
C LYS A 266 18.88 11.92 -10.51
N LEU A 267 18.51 10.94 -11.34
CA LEU A 267 17.41 10.01 -11.11
C LEU A 267 17.89 8.58 -11.30
N LYS A 268 17.60 7.71 -10.34
CA LYS A 268 17.84 6.26 -10.41
C LYS A 268 16.59 5.50 -10.02
N VAL A 269 16.39 4.34 -10.64
CA VAL A 269 15.27 3.43 -10.36
C VAL A 269 15.83 2.04 -10.09
N VAL A 270 15.43 1.44 -8.98
CA VAL A 270 15.87 0.10 -8.58
C VAL A 270 14.67 -0.75 -8.23
N PHE A 271 14.63 -1.97 -8.75
CA PHE A 271 13.67 -2.99 -8.31
C PHE A 271 14.42 -4.09 -7.56
N ILE A 272 14.26 -4.14 -6.22
CA ILE A 272 14.89 -5.16 -5.38
C ILE A 272 14.12 -6.47 -5.51
N GLU A 273 14.80 -7.50 -6.01
CA GLU A 273 14.23 -8.82 -6.20
C GLU A 273 13.92 -9.52 -4.89
N ASN A 274 12.95 -10.44 -4.95
CA ASN A 274 12.62 -11.33 -3.85
C ASN A 274 12.43 -10.59 -2.52
N TYR A 275 11.68 -9.48 -2.54
CA TYR A 275 11.35 -8.72 -1.34
C TYR A 275 10.76 -9.65 -0.25
N ARG A 276 11.37 -9.64 0.93
CA ARG A 276 11.02 -10.46 2.09
C ARG A 276 11.47 -9.76 3.39
N VAL A 277 11.06 -10.30 4.54
CA VAL A 277 11.33 -9.67 5.84
C VAL A 277 12.82 -9.38 6.07
N SER A 278 13.72 -10.29 5.68
CA SER A 278 15.16 -10.12 5.88
C SER A 278 15.80 -8.99 5.06
N ASN A 279 15.30 -8.72 3.82
CA ASN A 279 15.74 -7.53 3.07
C ASN A 279 14.99 -6.27 3.55
N ALA A 280 13.74 -6.43 3.99
CA ALA A 280 12.92 -5.31 4.45
C ALA A 280 13.58 -4.54 5.60
N GLU A 281 14.19 -5.22 6.56
CA GLU A 281 14.86 -4.60 7.70
C GLU A 281 15.94 -3.59 7.25
N MET A 282 16.79 -3.98 6.29
CA MET A 282 17.82 -3.09 5.73
C MET A 282 17.21 -1.92 4.96
N ILE A 283 16.12 -2.18 4.21
CA ILE A 283 15.43 -1.16 3.42
C ILE A 283 14.74 -0.14 4.32
N PHE A 284 14.05 -0.57 5.38
CA PHE A 284 13.41 0.34 6.34
C PHE A 284 14.43 1.26 7.03
N ALA A 285 15.59 0.72 7.41
CA ALA A 285 16.65 1.49 8.06
C ALA A 285 17.25 2.58 7.16
N ALA A 286 17.26 2.34 5.83
CA ALA A 286 17.90 3.21 4.84
C ALA A 286 16.95 4.20 4.15
N ALA A 287 15.65 4.05 4.27
CA ALA A 287 14.68 4.89 3.56
C ALA A 287 14.66 6.32 4.09
N ASP A 288 14.58 7.29 3.17
CA ASP A 288 14.30 8.68 3.49
C ASP A 288 12.81 9.01 3.36
N VAL A 289 12.12 8.38 2.42
CA VAL A 289 10.68 8.57 2.18
C VAL A 289 9.97 7.22 2.13
N SER A 290 8.87 7.12 2.85
CA SER A 290 7.99 5.97 2.91
C SER A 290 6.76 6.17 2.03
N GLU A 291 6.68 5.45 0.91
CA GLU A 291 5.57 5.51 -0.03
C GLU A 291 4.38 4.67 0.45
N GLN A 292 3.31 5.36 0.90
CA GLN A 292 2.08 4.76 1.41
C GLN A 292 0.88 5.34 0.64
N ILE A 293 0.88 5.10 -0.68
CA ILE A 293 0.09 5.81 -1.68
C ILE A 293 -1.11 5.03 -2.20
N SER A 294 -1.68 4.12 -1.44
CA SER A 294 -2.89 3.38 -1.81
C SER A 294 -4.03 4.33 -2.18
N THR A 295 -4.93 3.90 -3.06
CA THR A 295 -6.20 4.58 -3.25
C THR A 295 -6.92 4.63 -1.91
N ALA A 296 -7.33 5.82 -1.46
CA ALA A 296 -8.03 5.96 -0.19
C ALA A 296 -9.26 5.05 -0.13
N SER A 297 -9.54 4.46 1.00
CA SER A 297 -10.53 3.42 1.27
C SER A 297 -10.17 2.00 0.86
N LYS A 298 -8.96 1.72 0.36
CA LYS A 298 -8.60 0.36 -0.13
C LYS A 298 -7.59 -0.38 0.74
N GLU A 299 -6.65 0.30 1.39
CA GLU A 299 -5.72 -0.33 2.34
C GLU A 299 -6.36 -0.46 3.72
N ALA A 300 -6.49 -1.68 4.23
CA ALA A 300 -7.09 -1.89 5.53
C ALA A 300 -6.31 -1.21 6.66
N SER A 301 -5.00 -1.36 6.69
CA SER A 301 -4.13 -0.73 7.67
C SER A 301 -2.76 -0.38 7.07
N GLY A 302 -2.06 -1.39 6.56
CA GLY A 302 -0.62 -1.36 6.37
C GLY A 302 0.14 -1.53 7.70
N THR A 303 1.36 -2.02 7.60
CA THR A 303 2.31 -2.08 8.72
C THR A 303 3.69 -1.58 8.29
N GLY A 304 3.97 -1.55 6.99
CA GLY A 304 5.18 -0.95 6.44
C GLY A 304 5.30 0.54 6.80
N ASN A 305 4.19 1.27 6.79
CA ASN A 305 4.10 2.66 7.23
C ASN A 305 4.66 2.86 8.64
N MET A 306 4.30 2.00 9.59
CA MET A 306 4.80 2.05 10.98
C MET A 306 6.28 1.69 11.05
N LYS A 307 6.75 0.71 10.27
CA LYS A 307 8.15 0.25 10.23
C LYS A 307 9.09 1.32 9.69
N PHE A 308 8.70 1.99 8.62
CA PHE A 308 9.43 3.13 8.08
C PHE A 308 9.49 4.29 9.06
N MET A 309 8.35 4.65 9.67
CA MET A 309 8.27 5.75 10.64
C MET A 309 9.17 5.48 11.85
N LEU A 310 9.16 4.24 12.39
CA LEU A 310 10.02 3.84 13.50
C LEU A 310 11.51 3.97 13.16
N ASN A 311 11.87 3.88 11.87
CA ASN A 311 13.24 4.04 11.36
C ASN A 311 13.52 5.47 10.84
N GLY A 312 12.64 6.43 11.12
CA GLY A 312 12.85 7.84 10.80
C GLY A 312 12.57 8.24 9.35
N ALA A 313 11.78 7.48 8.62
CA ALA A 313 11.31 7.88 7.29
C ALA A 313 9.90 8.47 7.38
N PRO A 314 9.70 9.76 7.03
CA PRO A 314 8.38 10.37 6.96
C PRO A 314 7.50 9.68 5.91
N THR A 315 6.20 9.69 6.17
CA THR A 315 5.19 9.12 5.27
C THR A 315 4.83 10.10 4.17
N LEU A 316 4.95 9.66 2.91
CA LEU A 316 4.28 10.26 1.78
C LEU A 316 3.11 9.35 1.40
N GLY A 317 1.90 9.83 1.52
CA GLY A 317 0.76 8.92 1.38
C GLY A 317 -0.60 9.61 1.31
N THR A 318 -1.61 8.75 1.23
CA THR A 318 -3.02 9.13 1.27
C THR A 318 -3.60 8.95 2.67
N MET A 319 -4.73 9.59 2.94
CA MET A 319 -5.49 9.40 4.19
C MET A 319 -6.25 8.07 4.12
N ASP A 320 -5.52 6.97 4.27
CA ASP A 320 -6.00 5.60 4.15
C ASP A 320 -5.37 4.69 5.22
N GLY A 321 -6.10 3.67 5.62
CA GLY A 321 -5.64 2.69 6.60
C GLY A 321 -5.07 3.33 7.88
N ALA A 322 -3.94 2.82 8.34
CA ALA A 322 -3.26 3.34 9.52
C ALA A 322 -2.53 4.68 9.28
N ASN A 323 -2.39 5.15 8.02
CA ASN A 323 -1.82 6.47 7.76
C ASN A 323 -2.61 7.58 8.46
N VAL A 324 -3.94 7.44 8.57
CA VAL A 324 -4.80 8.41 9.27
C VAL A 324 -4.34 8.56 10.72
N GLU A 325 -4.15 7.45 11.42
CA GLU A 325 -3.71 7.45 12.82
C GLU A 325 -2.26 7.90 12.98
N ILE A 326 -1.39 7.60 12.00
CA ILE A 326 -0.01 8.12 11.97
C ILE A 326 -0.03 9.65 11.88
N VAL A 327 -0.83 10.22 10.97
CA VAL A 327 -0.94 11.68 10.82
C VAL A 327 -1.52 12.34 12.06
N ASP A 328 -2.52 11.70 12.70
CA ASP A 328 -3.08 12.18 13.96
C ASP A 328 -2.03 12.25 15.08
N GLU A 329 -1.09 11.30 15.13
CA GLU A 329 -0.05 11.23 16.15
C GLU A 329 1.16 12.14 15.88
N VAL A 330 1.58 12.27 14.61
CA VAL A 330 2.78 13.03 14.26
C VAL A 330 2.51 14.49 13.87
N GLY A 331 1.27 14.81 13.56
CA GLY A 331 0.87 16.11 13.00
C GLY A 331 0.96 16.15 11.47
N LYS A 332 0.08 16.94 10.84
CA LYS A 332 0.00 17.08 9.38
C LYS A 332 1.26 17.66 8.75
N GLU A 333 1.99 18.46 9.51
CA GLU A 333 3.26 19.09 9.13
C GLU A 333 4.42 18.11 9.00
N ASN A 334 4.29 16.91 9.59
CA ASN A 334 5.31 15.86 9.59
C ASN A 334 4.99 14.69 8.64
N ALA A 335 4.03 14.87 7.74
CA ALA A 335 3.67 13.91 6.71
C ALA A 335 3.33 14.62 5.39
N PHE A 336 3.60 13.94 4.27
CA PHE A 336 3.31 14.47 2.93
C PHE A 336 2.03 13.82 2.42
N ILE A 337 0.88 14.45 2.70
CA ILE A 337 -0.44 13.91 2.37
C ILE A 337 -0.96 14.50 1.05
N PHE A 338 -1.59 13.65 0.24
CA PHE A 338 -2.18 13.99 -1.04
C PHE A 338 -3.41 13.14 -1.37
N GLY A 339 -4.10 13.52 -2.44
CA GLY A 339 -5.11 12.71 -3.12
C GLY A 339 -6.50 12.81 -2.55
N LEU A 340 -7.41 12.08 -3.18
CA LEU A 340 -8.81 11.97 -2.80
C LEU A 340 -8.94 11.35 -1.40
N SER A 341 -9.94 11.80 -0.66
CA SER A 341 -10.35 11.18 0.60
C SER A 341 -11.10 9.86 0.35
N ALA A 342 -11.22 9.03 1.39
CA ALA A 342 -11.99 7.80 1.31
C ALA A 342 -13.45 8.05 0.92
N ASP A 343 -14.07 9.11 1.45
CA ASP A 343 -15.47 9.46 1.14
C ASP A 343 -15.63 9.89 -0.33
N GLU A 344 -14.68 10.65 -0.90
CA GLU A 344 -14.70 11.03 -2.32
C GLU A 344 -14.55 9.80 -3.22
N VAL A 345 -13.63 8.90 -2.90
CA VAL A 345 -13.47 7.63 -3.66
C VAL A 345 -14.76 6.81 -3.62
N ILE A 346 -15.32 6.58 -2.44
CA ILE A 346 -16.56 5.82 -2.26
C ILE A 346 -17.71 6.49 -3.01
N ASN A 347 -17.79 7.83 -2.98
CA ASN A 347 -18.81 8.56 -3.73
C ASN A 347 -18.67 8.36 -5.24
N TYR A 348 -17.45 8.45 -5.81
CA TYR A 348 -17.24 8.18 -7.23
C TYR A 348 -17.53 6.72 -7.60
N GLU A 349 -17.21 5.78 -6.71
CA GLU A 349 -17.52 4.36 -6.93
C GLU A 349 -19.03 4.08 -6.97
N ASN A 350 -19.79 4.70 -6.09
CA ASN A 350 -21.24 4.48 -5.98
C ASN A 350 -22.06 5.29 -6.98
N ASN A 351 -21.63 6.52 -7.27
CA ASN A 351 -22.45 7.49 -8.01
C ASN A 351 -21.83 7.88 -9.38
N GLY A 352 -20.62 7.43 -9.69
CA GLY A 352 -19.90 7.84 -10.91
C GLY A 352 -19.44 9.29 -10.87
N GLY A 353 -19.26 9.89 -12.06
CA GLY A 353 -18.87 11.30 -12.22
C GLY A 353 -17.38 11.54 -12.40
N TYR A 354 -16.54 10.50 -12.39
CA TYR A 354 -15.13 10.59 -12.73
C TYR A 354 -14.86 10.05 -14.14
N ASP A 355 -14.20 10.86 -14.96
CA ASP A 355 -13.74 10.47 -16.30
C ASP A 355 -12.25 10.83 -16.48
N PRO A 356 -11.35 9.83 -16.47
CA PRO A 356 -9.91 10.07 -16.62
C PRO A 356 -9.53 10.67 -17.99
N ARG A 357 -10.39 10.55 -19.02
CA ARG A 357 -10.14 11.13 -20.34
C ARG A 357 -10.15 12.65 -20.30
N VAL A 358 -10.89 13.27 -19.39
CA VAL A 358 -10.85 14.72 -19.19
C VAL A 358 -9.42 15.15 -18.84
N ILE A 359 -8.77 14.45 -17.89
CA ILE A 359 -7.39 14.73 -17.49
C ILE A 359 -6.44 14.49 -18.68
N TYR A 360 -6.55 13.34 -19.33
CA TYR A 360 -5.74 13.00 -20.49
C TYR A 360 -5.81 14.05 -21.61
N ASN A 361 -7.00 14.60 -21.85
CA ASN A 361 -7.22 15.58 -22.92
C ASN A 361 -6.78 17.00 -22.56
N THR A 362 -6.73 17.33 -21.27
CA THR A 362 -6.45 18.71 -20.79
C THR A 362 -5.06 18.86 -20.17
N ASP A 363 -4.35 17.77 -19.91
CA ASP A 363 -3.02 17.77 -19.30
C ASP A 363 -2.00 17.14 -20.26
N ASP A 364 -1.24 17.99 -20.94
CA ASP A 364 -0.27 17.57 -21.96
C ASP A 364 0.86 16.72 -21.40
N GLU A 365 1.29 16.97 -20.16
CA GLU A 365 2.39 16.23 -19.53
C GLU A 365 1.93 14.83 -19.11
N ILE A 366 0.73 14.70 -18.53
CA ILE A 366 0.14 13.39 -18.25
C ILE A 366 -0.09 12.61 -19.55
N ARG A 367 -0.61 13.28 -20.58
CA ARG A 367 -0.79 12.65 -21.90
C ARG A 367 0.53 12.15 -22.46
N GLN A 368 1.62 12.91 -22.34
CA GLN A 368 2.94 12.49 -22.79
C GLN A 368 3.40 11.24 -22.01
N VAL A 369 3.37 11.25 -20.69
CA VAL A 369 3.75 10.11 -19.85
C VAL A 369 3.00 8.84 -20.26
N LEU A 370 1.68 8.94 -20.47
CA LEU A 370 0.89 7.79 -20.90
C LEU A 370 1.24 7.32 -22.31
N THR A 371 1.48 8.25 -23.24
CA THR A 371 1.88 7.94 -24.62
C THR A 371 3.20 7.18 -24.66
N GLU A 372 4.12 7.47 -23.77
CA GLU A 372 5.43 6.82 -23.70
C GLU A 372 5.36 5.34 -23.28
N LEU A 373 4.25 4.90 -22.70
CA LEU A 373 4.00 3.47 -22.46
C LEU A 373 3.83 2.67 -23.76
N VAL A 374 3.42 3.32 -24.87
CA VAL A 374 2.97 2.64 -26.09
C VAL A 374 3.62 3.16 -27.38
N ASN A 375 4.62 4.04 -27.29
CA ASN A 375 5.29 4.64 -28.43
C ASN A 375 6.71 4.12 -28.69
N GLY A 376 7.20 3.17 -27.91
CA GLY A 376 8.54 2.61 -28.06
C GLY A 376 9.59 3.17 -27.10
N THR A 377 9.27 4.14 -26.26
CA THR A 377 10.23 4.76 -25.33
C THR A 377 10.80 3.75 -24.32
N PHE A 378 9.94 2.94 -23.71
CA PHE A 378 10.36 1.97 -22.68
C PHE A 378 10.35 0.50 -23.15
N SER A 379 9.95 0.23 -24.38
CA SER A 379 9.99 -1.10 -24.99
C SER A 379 9.88 -0.99 -26.52
N SER A 380 10.70 -1.74 -27.23
CA SER A 380 10.55 -1.88 -28.68
C SER A 380 9.24 -2.57 -29.09
N ASP A 381 8.68 -3.38 -28.20
CA ASP A 381 7.31 -3.90 -28.33
C ASP A 381 6.32 -2.86 -27.78
N THR A 382 5.70 -2.09 -28.67
CA THR A 382 4.74 -1.04 -28.36
C THR A 382 3.42 -1.56 -27.77
N GLU A 383 3.15 -2.87 -27.90
CA GLU A 383 1.96 -3.51 -27.32
C GLU A 383 2.19 -4.04 -25.89
N LEU A 384 3.44 -4.12 -25.45
CA LEU A 384 3.79 -4.69 -24.15
C LEU A 384 3.01 -4.05 -22.98
N PHE A 385 2.88 -2.73 -22.98
CA PHE A 385 2.21 -1.95 -21.92
C PHE A 385 0.85 -1.39 -22.36
N ARG A 386 0.31 -1.82 -23.51
CA ARG A 386 -1.00 -1.37 -24.03
C ARG A 386 -2.13 -1.61 -23.05
N ASP A 387 -2.10 -2.72 -22.33
CA ASP A 387 -3.12 -3.03 -21.31
C ASP A 387 -3.10 -2.02 -20.15
N LEU A 388 -1.91 -1.59 -19.69
CA LEU A 388 -1.78 -0.55 -18.68
C LEU A 388 -2.33 0.80 -19.17
N TYR A 389 -1.94 1.19 -20.39
CA TYR A 389 -2.47 2.41 -21.02
C TYR A 389 -4.00 2.37 -21.14
N ASN A 390 -4.54 1.26 -21.65
CA ASN A 390 -5.98 1.10 -21.81
C ASN A 390 -6.73 1.08 -20.47
N SER A 391 -6.19 0.46 -19.43
CA SER A 391 -6.84 0.40 -18.11
C SER A 391 -7.02 1.78 -17.49
N LEU A 392 -6.17 2.74 -17.83
CA LEU A 392 -6.28 4.12 -17.34
C LEU A 392 -7.31 4.96 -18.11
N LEU A 393 -7.61 4.61 -19.38
CA LEU A 393 -8.43 5.46 -20.25
C LEU A 393 -9.74 4.82 -20.69
N ASN A 394 -9.87 3.51 -20.64
CA ASN A 394 -11.00 2.77 -21.18
C ASN A 394 -11.65 1.86 -20.15
N GLN A 395 -12.97 1.76 -20.22
CA GLN A 395 -13.71 0.71 -19.52
C GLN A 395 -13.47 -0.64 -20.20
N ASN A 396 -13.28 -1.68 -19.42
CA ASN A 396 -13.09 -3.03 -19.93
C ASN A 396 -13.71 -4.07 -19.00
N GLY A 397 -14.54 -4.97 -19.52
CA GLY A 397 -15.04 -6.12 -18.80
C GLY A 397 -15.76 -5.84 -17.47
N GLY A 398 -16.39 -4.66 -17.34
CA GLY A 398 -17.06 -4.23 -16.11
C GLY A 398 -16.15 -3.43 -15.15
N GLU A 399 -14.84 -3.35 -15.41
CA GLU A 399 -13.94 -2.44 -14.71
C GLU A 399 -14.12 -1.01 -15.24
N ARG A 400 -14.07 -0.02 -14.34
CA ARG A 400 -14.06 1.40 -14.72
C ARG A 400 -12.69 1.76 -15.31
N ALA A 401 -12.65 2.76 -16.20
CA ALA A 401 -11.41 3.39 -16.56
C ALA A 401 -10.76 4.00 -15.31
N ASP A 402 -9.44 3.87 -15.19
CA ASP A 402 -8.68 4.32 -14.02
C ASP A 402 -9.33 3.89 -12.69
N GLN A 403 -9.53 2.58 -12.55
CA GLN A 403 -10.23 1.94 -11.43
C GLN A 403 -9.75 2.45 -10.05
N TYR A 404 -8.48 2.81 -9.94
CA TYR A 404 -7.84 3.22 -8.68
C TYR A 404 -7.46 4.70 -8.64
N PHE A 405 -8.05 5.54 -9.48
CA PHE A 405 -7.92 7.01 -9.46
C PHE A 405 -6.47 7.51 -9.55
N ILE A 406 -5.66 6.85 -10.36
CA ILE A 406 -4.25 7.18 -10.57
C ILE A 406 -4.12 8.57 -11.20
N LEU A 407 -4.88 8.85 -12.26
CA LEU A 407 -4.81 10.14 -12.95
C LEU A 407 -5.44 11.26 -12.10
N ALA A 408 -6.51 10.95 -11.34
CA ALA A 408 -7.13 11.92 -10.44
C ALA A 408 -6.14 12.45 -9.39
N ASP A 409 -5.30 11.55 -8.85
CA ASP A 409 -4.35 11.88 -7.78
C ASP A 409 -2.96 12.27 -8.29
N PHE A 410 -2.68 12.16 -9.59
CA PHE A 410 -1.33 12.33 -10.14
C PHE A 410 -0.72 13.70 -9.79
N ARG A 411 -1.44 14.78 -10.02
CA ARG A 411 -0.93 16.14 -9.77
C ARG A 411 -0.73 16.45 -8.30
N SER A 412 -1.65 15.99 -7.45
CA SER A 412 -1.49 16.15 -5.99
C SER A 412 -0.33 15.32 -5.45
N TYR A 413 -0.10 14.11 -6.01
CA TYR A 413 1.06 13.29 -5.71
C TYR A 413 2.37 13.96 -6.13
N ALA A 414 2.45 14.45 -7.37
CA ALA A 414 3.62 15.19 -7.86
C ALA A 414 3.92 16.44 -7.01
N ALA A 415 2.88 17.15 -6.56
CA ALA A 415 3.04 18.30 -5.66
C ALA A 415 3.54 17.90 -4.26
N ALA A 416 3.07 16.77 -3.71
CA ALA A 416 3.56 16.23 -2.44
C ALA A 416 5.01 15.76 -2.53
N GLN A 417 5.39 15.17 -3.65
CA GLN A 417 6.76 14.73 -3.94
C GLN A 417 7.76 15.90 -4.07
N LYS A 418 7.28 17.08 -4.44
CA LYS A 418 8.12 18.29 -4.59
C LYS A 418 8.42 18.99 -3.27
N LYS A 419 7.61 18.76 -2.23
CA LYS A 419 7.79 19.35 -0.89
C LYS A 419 8.99 18.75 -0.17
#